data_de959bf485e134bbdcee2c199e1673cf
#
_entry.id   de959bf485e134bbdcee2c199e1673cf
#
_cell.length_a   1.000
_cell.length_b   1.000
_cell.length_c   1.000
_cell.angle_alpha   90.00
_cell.angle_beta   90.00
_cell.angle_gamma   90.00
#
_symmetry.space_group_name_H-M   'P 1'
#
loop_
_entity.id
_entity.type
_entity.pdbx_description
1 polymer ?
#
loop_
_entity_poly.entity_id
_entity_poly.type
_entity_poly.pdbx_seq_one_letter_code
_entity_poly.pdbx_strand_id
1 'polypeptide(L)'
;HQAIYEWRGAAASNILEFHRRFPNKEGTPAQVLSLATNRRCADQIINAANVASEELRQTLSSAVESGDHDPADDRAEVAVGQPLVAPEGNRRGEVTVAAYPDWVKECQACADILVEAKERGTIARWSDAAILVRRNSDVADLYDSLTARDVPVRFANLSGLLRLPDIAMVVAHLRVLVDRQDDAAMATLLAAPRLGLSTDDLAMVYRRARALAK
;
A
#
# COMPACT_ATOMS: atom_id res chain seq x y z
N HIS A 1 -0.57 -5.44 -14.71
CA HIS A 1 0.09 -4.84 -13.54
C HIS A 1 -0.86 -4.04 -12.64
N GLN A 2 -2.03 -3.61 -13.12
CA GLN A 2 -2.96 -2.78 -12.35
C GLN A 2 -4.23 -3.52 -11.92
N ALA A 3 -4.31 -4.84 -12.09
CA ALA A 3 -5.43 -5.67 -11.64
C ALA A 3 -5.38 -5.94 -10.12
N ILE A 4 -5.19 -4.87 -9.32
CA ILE A 4 -5.07 -4.94 -7.87
C ILE A 4 -6.43 -5.06 -7.14
N TYR A 5 -7.53 -5.03 -7.88
CA TYR A 5 -8.90 -5.14 -7.36
C TYR A 5 -9.55 -6.49 -7.72
N GLU A 6 -8.77 -7.57 -7.73
CA GLU A 6 -9.27 -8.92 -8.04
C GLU A 6 -10.46 -9.31 -7.14
N TRP A 7 -10.42 -8.96 -5.87
CA TRP A 7 -11.51 -9.14 -4.93
C TRP A 7 -12.82 -8.39 -5.29
N ARG A 8 -12.76 -7.43 -6.21
CA ARG A 8 -13.93 -6.76 -6.81
C ARG A 8 -14.29 -7.34 -8.19
N GLY A 9 -13.74 -8.50 -8.57
CA GLY A 9 -13.98 -9.14 -9.86
C GLY A 9 -13.16 -8.57 -11.02
N ALA A 10 -12.12 -7.79 -10.74
CA ALA A 10 -11.18 -7.34 -11.75
C ALA A 10 -10.26 -8.52 -12.11
N ALA A 11 -10.44 -9.09 -13.30
CA ALA A 11 -9.58 -10.14 -13.81
C ALA A 11 -8.71 -9.63 -14.96
N ALA A 12 -7.45 -10.03 -15.01
CA ALA A 12 -6.53 -9.71 -16.10
C ALA A 12 -7.06 -10.22 -17.44
N SER A 13 -7.75 -11.37 -17.46
CA SER A 13 -8.41 -11.93 -18.62
C SER A 13 -9.40 -10.98 -19.31
N ASN A 14 -10.06 -10.10 -18.54
CA ASN A 14 -10.96 -9.09 -19.13
C ASN A 14 -10.23 -8.14 -20.10
N ILE A 15 -8.97 -7.82 -19.82
CA ILE A 15 -8.16 -6.97 -20.69
C ILE A 15 -7.71 -7.78 -21.91
N LEU A 16 -7.26 -9.01 -21.71
CA LEU A 16 -6.75 -9.89 -22.78
C LEU A 16 -7.85 -10.25 -23.78
N GLU A 17 -9.08 -10.48 -23.29
CA GLU A 17 -10.21 -10.89 -24.12
C GLU A 17 -11.06 -9.70 -24.62
N PHE A 18 -10.80 -8.49 -24.17
CA PHE A 18 -11.65 -7.31 -24.46
C PHE A 18 -11.88 -7.12 -25.96
N HIS A 19 -10.83 -7.21 -26.77
CA HIS A 19 -10.89 -6.99 -28.20
C HIS A 19 -11.77 -8.02 -28.93
N ARG A 20 -11.96 -9.22 -28.37
CA ARG A 20 -12.82 -10.28 -28.91
C ARG A 20 -14.26 -10.13 -28.42
N ARG A 21 -14.44 -9.78 -27.13
CA ARG A 21 -15.78 -9.62 -26.53
C ARG A 21 -16.50 -8.37 -27.04
N PHE A 22 -15.76 -7.36 -27.44
CA PHE A 22 -16.28 -6.08 -27.94
C PHE A 22 -15.69 -5.78 -29.31
N PRO A 23 -16.17 -6.51 -30.38
CA PRO A 23 -15.71 -6.29 -31.75
C PRO A 23 -16.13 -4.89 -32.23
N ASN A 24 -15.47 -4.41 -33.28
CA ASN A 24 -15.85 -3.19 -33.97
C ASN A 24 -17.19 -3.36 -34.73
N LYS A 25 -17.68 -2.29 -35.36
CA LYS A 25 -18.94 -2.29 -36.07
C LYS A 25 -18.98 -3.27 -37.26
N GLU A 26 -17.84 -3.68 -37.74
CA GLU A 26 -17.67 -4.62 -38.89
C GLU A 26 -17.59 -6.07 -38.42
N GLY A 27 -17.70 -6.33 -37.11
CA GLY A 27 -17.60 -7.66 -36.52
C GLY A 27 -16.17 -8.19 -36.37
N THR A 28 -15.16 -7.40 -36.76
CA THR A 28 -13.75 -7.75 -36.55
C THR A 28 -13.29 -7.34 -35.12
N PRO A 29 -12.29 -8.05 -34.54
CA PRO A 29 -11.79 -7.70 -33.23
C PRO A 29 -11.35 -6.23 -33.14
N ALA A 30 -11.63 -5.58 -32.00
CA ALA A 30 -11.23 -4.20 -31.78
C ALA A 30 -9.70 -4.01 -31.84
N GLN A 31 -9.27 -2.87 -32.34
CA GLN A 31 -7.84 -2.53 -32.37
C GLN A 31 -7.27 -2.41 -30.97
N VAL A 32 -6.14 -3.06 -30.71
CA VAL A 32 -5.38 -2.93 -29.47
C VAL A 32 -4.20 -1.97 -29.70
N LEU A 33 -4.11 -0.95 -28.86
CA LEU A 33 -3.03 0.04 -28.91
C LEU A 33 -2.25 0.01 -27.59
N SER A 34 -0.92 0.02 -27.68
CA SER A 34 -0.04 0.06 -26.53
C SER A 34 0.36 1.50 -26.17
N LEU A 35 0.29 1.83 -24.89
CA LEU A 35 0.79 3.08 -24.31
C LEU A 35 2.05 2.79 -23.51
N ALA A 36 3.15 2.48 -24.18
CA ALA A 36 4.42 2.10 -23.54
C ALA A 36 5.19 3.30 -22.95
N THR A 37 5.01 4.51 -23.50
CA THR A 37 5.76 5.69 -23.03
C THR A 37 5.24 6.19 -21.69
N ASN A 38 6.07 6.06 -20.65
CA ASN A 38 5.79 6.56 -19.30
C ASN A 38 6.35 7.98 -19.13
N ARG A 39 5.46 8.97 -19.07
CA ARG A 39 5.81 10.40 -18.91
C ARG A 39 5.79 10.88 -17.45
N ARG A 40 5.49 10.00 -16.50
CA ARG A 40 5.38 10.34 -15.07
C ARG A 40 6.66 10.09 -14.30
N CYS A 41 7.25 8.91 -14.48
CA CYS A 41 8.34 8.43 -13.66
C CYS A 41 9.69 8.75 -14.29
N ALA A 42 10.70 8.88 -13.44
CA ALA A 42 12.09 8.99 -13.87
C ALA A 42 12.63 7.65 -14.39
N ASP A 43 13.70 7.67 -15.18
CA ASP A 43 14.23 6.51 -15.90
C ASP A 43 14.53 5.32 -15.00
N GLN A 44 15.21 5.53 -13.87
CA GLN A 44 15.56 4.43 -12.97
C GLN A 44 14.33 3.79 -12.34
N ILE A 45 13.25 4.57 -12.10
CA ILE A 45 11.99 4.05 -11.60
C ILE A 45 11.31 3.19 -12.67
N ILE A 46 11.33 3.64 -13.93
CA ILE A 46 10.77 2.87 -15.07
C ILE A 46 11.55 1.56 -15.23
N ASN A 47 12.88 1.60 -15.16
CA ASN A 47 13.73 0.42 -15.27
C ASN A 47 13.46 -0.57 -14.12
N ALA A 48 13.36 -0.10 -12.88
CA ALA A 48 13.03 -0.93 -11.73
C ALA A 48 11.64 -1.58 -11.88
N ALA A 49 10.64 -0.83 -12.36
CA ALA A 49 9.31 -1.36 -12.63
C ALA A 49 9.31 -2.41 -13.76
N ASN A 50 10.11 -2.22 -14.81
CA ASN A 50 10.27 -3.20 -15.88
C ASN A 50 10.91 -4.49 -15.38
N VAL A 51 11.97 -4.40 -14.56
CA VAL A 51 12.61 -5.57 -13.96
C VAL A 51 11.65 -6.31 -13.04
N ALA A 52 10.96 -5.61 -12.15
CA ALA A 52 10.00 -6.20 -11.22
C ALA A 52 8.80 -6.86 -11.92
N SER A 53 8.45 -6.43 -13.12
CA SER A 53 7.34 -6.98 -13.90
C SER A 53 7.73 -8.00 -14.95
N GLU A 54 9.03 -8.27 -15.13
CA GLU A 54 9.52 -9.15 -16.19
C GLU A 54 8.99 -10.57 -16.07
N GLU A 55 9.09 -11.18 -14.90
CA GLU A 55 8.58 -12.53 -14.65
C GLU A 55 7.08 -12.64 -14.94
N LEU A 56 6.31 -11.61 -14.57
CA LEU A 56 4.88 -11.56 -14.84
C LEU A 56 4.61 -11.48 -16.35
N ARG A 57 5.38 -10.69 -17.10
CA ARG A 57 5.25 -10.61 -18.57
C ARG A 57 5.55 -11.93 -19.22
N GLN A 58 6.64 -12.59 -18.85
CA GLN A 58 7.01 -13.90 -19.37
C GLN A 58 5.96 -14.96 -19.10
N THR A 59 5.38 -14.98 -17.88
CA THR A 59 4.30 -15.89 -17.52
C THR A 59 3.05 -15.64 -18.37
N LEU A 60 2.70 -14.38 -18.59
CA LEU A 60 1.55 -14.02 -19.42
C LEU A 60 1.78 -14.34 -20.90
N SER A 61 2.99 -14.10 -21.43
CA SER A 61 3.33 -14.45 -22.81
C SER A 61 3.24 -15.96 -23.03
N SER A 62 3.82 -16.77 -22.15
CA SER A 62 3.74 -18.23 -22.26
C SER A 62 2.31 -18.77 -22.10
N ALA A 63 1.47 -18.13 -21.30
CA ALA A 63 0.05 -18.47 -21.19
C ALA A 63 -0.74 -18.11 -22.47
N VAL A 64 -0.37 -17.05 -23.16
CA VAL A 64 -0.94 -16.68 -24.46
C VAL A 64 -0.51 -17.67 -25.54
N GLU A 65 0.77 -18.07 -25.57
CA GLU A 65 1.29 -19.05 -26.55
C GLU A 65 0.73 -20.46 -26.36
N SER A 66 0.41 -20.86 -25.12
CA SER A 66 -0.12 -22.20 -24.80
C SER A 66 -1.65 -22.29 -24.92
N GLY A 67 -2.34 -21.18 -25.08
CA GLY A 67 -3.79 -21.14 -25.32
C GLY A 67 -4.17 -21.54 -26.73
N ASP A 68 -5.47 -21.84 -26.96
CA ASP A 68 -6.06 -22.05 -28.27
C ASP A 68 -6.17 -20.70 -29.02
N HIS A 69 -5.00 -20.14 -29.34
CA HIS A 69 -4.83 -18.79 -29.86
C HIS A 69 -4.43 -18.86 -31.34
N ASP A 70 -5.08 -18.05 -32.20
CA ASP A 70 -4.68 -17.90 -33.59
C ASP A 70 -3.27 -17.26 -33.66
N PRO A 71 -2.25 -17.97 -34.14
CA PRO A 71 -0.88 -17.44 -34.21
C PRO A 71 -0.75 -16.16 -35.08
N ALA A 72 -1.77 -15.82 -35.84
CA ALA A 72 -1.82 -14.62 -36.67
C ALA A 72 -2.40 -13.39 -35.90
N ASP A 73 -2.83 -13.56 -34.66
CA ASP A 73 -3.40 -12.46 -33.88
C ASP A 73 -2.34 -11.77 -32.97
N ASP A 74 -1.50 -10.91 -33.54
CA ASP A 74 -0.51 -10.09 -32.85
C ASP A 74 -1.08 -9.25 -31.66
N ARG A 75 -2.41 -9.18 -31.55
CA ARG A 75 -3.11 -8.36 -30.56
C ARG A 75 -2.98 -8.90 -29.14
N ALA A 76 -2.82 -10.21 -28.97
CA ALA A 76 -2.61 -10.82 -27.68
C ALA A 76 -1.24 -10.45 -27.09
N GLU A 77 -0.21 -10.42 -27.92
CA GLU A 77 1.14 -10.00 -27.54
C GLU A 77 1.16 -8.51 -27.11
N VAL A 78 0.43 -7.65 -27.82
CA VAL A 78 0.24 -6.24 -27.44
C VAL A 78 -0.53 -6.11 -26.13
N ALA A 79 -1.52 -6.98 -25.89
CA ALA A 79 -2.32 -6.98 -24.67
C ALA A 79 -1.53 -7.41 -23.41
N VAL A 80 -0.51 -8.26 -23.57
CA VAL A 80 0.42 -8.62 -22.46
C VAL A 80 1.19 -7.42 -21.95
N GLY A 81 1.38 -6.40 -22.78
CA GLY A 81 2.03 -5.15 -22.43
C GLY A 81 3.53 -5.17 -22.70
N GLN A 82 3.97 -4.19 -23.45
CA GLN A 82 5.39 -3.95 -23.71
C GLN A 82 6.08 -3.35 -22.47
N PRO A 83 7.41 -3.47 -22.33
CA PRO A 83 8.15 -2.74 -21.33
C PRO A 83 7.89 -1.24 -21.46
N LEU A 84 7.82 -0.57 -20.30
CA LEU A 84 7.65 0.87 -20.28
C LEU A 84 8.94 1.56 -20.79
N VAL A 85 8.74 2.62 -21.58
CA VAL A 85 9.84 3.41 -22.17
C VAL A 85 9.78 4.83 -21.63
N ALA A 86 10.94 5.38 -21.28
CA ALA A 86 11.06 6.77 -20.93
C ALA A 86 11.02 7.66 -22.18
N PRO A 87 10.46 8.87 -22.13
CA PRO A 87 10.59 9.84 -23.21
C PRO A 87 12.04 10.35 -23.30
N GLU A 88 12.43 10.83 -24.47
CA GLU A 88 13.72 11.45 -24.66
C GLU A 88 13.92 12.66 -23.71
N GLY A 89 15.11 12.80 -23.12
CA GLY A 89 15.42 13.86 -22.15
C GLY A 89 14.75 13.71 -20.79
N ASN A 90 14.21 12.54 -20.45
CA ASN A 90 13.62 12.30 -19.15
C ASN A 90 14.64 12.45 -18.01
N ARG A 91 14.15 12.76 -16.80
CA ARG A 91 14.98 12.84 -15.60
C ARG A 91 15.48 11.44 -15.18
N ARG A 92 16.68 11.36 -14.63
CA ARG A 92 17.29 10.08 -14.25
C ARG A 92 16.55 9.39 -13.08
N GLY A 93 16.29 10.13 -12.00
CA GLY A 93 15.77 9.59 -10.74
C GLY A 93 16.77 8.71 -10.00
N GLU A 94 16.32 8.14 -8.89
CA GLU A 94 17.08 7.21 -8.07
C GLU A 94 16.14 6.14 -7.50
N VAL A 95 16.63 4.90 -7.43
CA VAL A 95 15.95 3.77 -6.78
C VAL A 95 16.96 3.09 -5.87
N THR A 96 16.62 3.02 -4.60
CA THR A 96 17.43 2.35 -3.58
C THR A 96 16.64 1.18 -3.00
N VAL A 97 17.32 0.06 -2.80
CA VAL A 97 16.78 -1.11 -2.11
C VAL A 97 17.58 -1.32 -0.83
N ALA A 98 16.88 -1.44 0.29
CA ALA A 98 17.50 -1.69 1.59
C ALA A 98 16.76 -2.82 2.31
N ALA A 99 17.49 -3.57 3.13
CA ALA A 99 16.94 -4.61 4.00
C ALA A 99 17.37 -4.32 5.44
N TYR A 100 16.45 -4.53 6.36
CA TYR A 100 16.69 -4.27 7.79
C TYR A 100 16.46 -5.56 8.60
N PRO A 101 17.10 -5.68 9.78
CA PRO A 101 17.02 -6.91 10.59
C PRO A 101 15.61 -7.19 11.13
N ASP A 102 14.83 -6.17 11.35
CA ASP A 102 13.46 -6.28 11.86
C ASP A 102 12.58 -5.10 11.41
N TRP A 103 11.27 -5.25 11.60
CA TRP A 103 10.28 -4.25 11.23
C TRP A 103 10.46 -2.91 11.94
N VAL A 104 10.87 -2.91 13.21
CA VAL A 104 11.08 -1.68 13.98
C VAL A 104 12.21 -0.86 13.38
N LYS A 105 13.31 -1.53 12.99
CA LYS A 105 14.44 -0.88 12.32
C LYS A 105 14.06 -0.37 10.93
N GLU A 106 13.22 -1.08 10.21
CA GLU A 106 12.71 -0.62 8.92
C GLU A 106 11.87 0.66 9.07
N CYS A 107 10.95 0.70 10.04
CA CYS A 107 10.16 1.91 10.33
C CYS A 107 11.02 3.11 10.72
N GLN A 108 12.04 2.88 11.58
CA GLN A 108 12.98 3.91 11.98
C GLN A 108 13.75 4.46 10.78
N ALA A 109 14.28 3.56 9.94
CA ALA A 109 15.03 3.94 8.74
C ALA A 109 14.15 4.68 7.71
N CYS A 110 12.90 4.28 7.52
CA CYS A 110 11.96 5.03 6.68
C CYS A 110 11.80 6.47 7.14
N ALA A 111 11.69 6.70 8.45
CA ALA A 111 11.57 8.03 9.01
C ALA A 111 12.88 8.83 8.84
N ASP A 112 14.04 8.20 9.09
CA ASP A 112 15.36 8.84 8.91
C ASP A 112 15.60 9.24 7.44
N ILE A 113 15.27 8.38 6.48
CA ILE A 113 15.37 8.66 5.04
C ILE A 113 14.54 9.89 4.66
N LEU A 114 13.34 10.05 5.20
CA LEU A 114 12.50 11.21 4.90
C LEU A 114 13.06 12.49 5.51
N VAL A 115 13.58 12.45 6.73
CA VAL A 115 14.24 13.60 7.36
C VAL A 115 15.47 14.02 6.56
N GLU A 116 16.33 13.07 6.21
CA GLU A 116 17.50 13.34 5.37
C GLU A 116 17.12 13.91 4.00
N ALA A 117 16.08 13.36 3.35
CA ALA A 117 15.61 13.86 2.06
C ALA A 117 15.11 15.31 2.16
N LYS A 118 14.49 15.66 3.28
CA LYS A 118 14.03 17.02 3.57
C LYS A 118 15.20 17.96 3.82
N GLU A 119 16.17 17.56 4.62
CA GLU A 119 17.37 18.35 4.94
C GLU A 119 18.25 18.59 3.71
N ARG A 120 18.41 17.59 2.85
CA ARG A 120 19.15 17.68 1.58
C ARG A 120 18.40 18.47 0.51
N GLY A 121 17.13 18.83 0.74
CA GLY A 121 16.30 19.52 -0.23
C GLY A 121 15.82 18.62 -1.40
N THR A 122 15.96 17.29 -1.28
CA THR A 122 15.46 16.32 -2.26
C THR A 122 13.94 16.38 -2.34
N ILE A 123 13.27 16.59 -1.20
CA ILE A 123 11.84 16.90 -1.12
C ILE A 123 11.66 18.34 -0.60
N ALA A 124 10.87 19.14 -1.31
CA ALA A 124 10.61 20.53 -0.92
C ALA A 124 9.57 20.61 0.19
N ARG A 125 8.56 19.77 0.15
CA ARG A 125 7.45 19.70 1.13
C ARG A 125 7.24 18.25 1.56
N TRP A 126 6.80 18.03 2.78
CA TRP A 126 6.42 16.69 3.26
C TRP A 126 5.35 16.02 2.38
N SER A 127 4.46 16.83 1.79
CA SER A 127 3.45 16.34 0.85
C SER A 127 4.01 15.79 -0.48
N ASP A 128 5.29 15.99 -0.75
CA ASP A 128 5.95 15.48 -1.95
C ASP A 128 6.48 14.04 -1.75
N ALA A 129 6.35 13.51 -0.52
CA ALA A 129 6.74 12.15 -0.17
C ALA A 129 5.52 11.29 0.18
N ALA A 130 5.62 9.99 -0.07
CA ALA A 130 4.63 9.00 0.32
C ALA A 130 5.28 7.69 0.74
N ILE A 131 4.72 7.04 1.77
CA ILE A 131 5.07 5.67 2.15
C ILE A 131 3.90 4.77 1.79
N LEU A 132 4.19 3.70 1.06
CA LEU A 132 3.22 2.67 0.70
C LEU A 132 3.50 1.41 1.52
N VAL A 133 2.48 0.90 2.17
CA VAL A 133 2.56 -0.33 2.97
C VAL A 133 1.67 -1.42 2.36
N ARG A 134 2.05 -2.66 2.56
CA ARG A 134 1.26 -3.78 2.07
C ARG A 134 0.03 -4.05 2.95
N ARG A 135 0.15 -3.86 4.26
CA ARG A 135 -0.91 -4.16 5.23
C ARG A 135 -1.24 -2.91 6.05
N ASN A 136 -2.53 -2.70 6.31
CA ASN A 136 -2.97 -1.60 7.16
C ASN A 136 -2.51 -1.74 8.63
N SER A 137 -2.12 -2.95 9.07
CA SER A 137 -1.53 -3.18 10.40
C SER A 137 -0.19 -2.46 10.58
N ASP A 138 0.56 -2.29 9.50
CA ASP A 138 1.92 -1.76 9.49
C ASP A 138 1.95 -0.23 9.66
N VAL A 139 0.78 0.41 9.53
CA VAL A 139 0.65 1.88 9.57
C VAL A 139 0.93 2.46 10.95
N ALA A 140 0.56 1.76 12.04
CA ALA A 140 0.71 2.29 13.40
C ALA A 140 2.18 2.48 13.78
N ASP A 141 3.01 1.46 13.57
CA ASP A 141 4.44 1.49 13.91
C ASP A 141 5.21 2.54 13.07
N LEU A 142 4.82 2.68 11.79
CA LEU A 142 5.35 3.73 10.92
C LEU A 142 4.96 5.13 11.41
N TYR A 143 3.69 5.30 11.83
CA TYR A 143 3.23 6.56 12.37
C TYR A 143 4.01 6.97 13.61
N ASP A 144 4.23 6.04 14.55
CA ASP A 144 4.98 6.28 15.77
C ASP A 144 6.44 6.67 15.46
N SER A 145 7.07 5.96 14.50
CA SER A 145 8.46 6.24 14.09
C SER A 145 8.61 7.60 13.40
N LEU A 146 7.62 8.01 12.59
CA LEU A 146 7.59 9.31 11.91
C LEU A 146 7.32 10.45 12.90
N THR A 147 6.34 10.25 13.79
CA THR A 147 5.96 11.25 14.80
C THR A 147 7.11 11.50 15.80
N ALA A 148 7.85 10.45 16.16
CA ALA A 148 9.04 10.57 17.02
C ALA A 148 10.16 11.44 16.38
N ARG A 149 10.08 11.74 15.10
CA ARG A 149 11.01 12.60 14.35
C ARG A 149 10.36 13.88 13.84
N ASP A 150 9.21 14.26 14.38
CA ASP A 150 8.44 15.44 14.00
C ASP A 150 8.06 15.49 12.50
N VAL A 151 7.95 14.32 11.84
CA VAL A 151 7.48 14.22 10.46
C VAL A 151 5.95 14.23 10.45
N PRO A 152 5.30 15.25 9.83
CA PRO A 152 3.85 15.31 9.78
C PRO A 152 3.28 14.23 8.85
N VAL A 153 2.32 13.47 9.34
CA VAL A 153 1.73 12.34 8.63
C VAL A 153 0.27 12.61 8.26
N ARG A 154 -0.09 12.24 7.03
CA ARG A 154 -1.48 12.22 6.56
C ARG A 154 -1.82 10.83 6.04
N PHE A 155 -2.93 10.26 6.52
CA PHE A 155 -3.45 8.99 6.03
C PHE A 155 -4.31 9.18 4.80
N ALA A 156 -4.12 8.33 3.79
CA ALA A 156 -4.91 8.37 2.56
C ALA A 156 -6.29 7.72 2.70
N ASN A 157 -6.51 6.89 3.75
CA ASN A 157 -7.79 6.25 4.01
C ASN A 157 -8.19 6.27 5.49
N LEU A 158 -9.51 6.15 5.75
CA LEU A 158 -10.09 6.16 7.10
C LEU A 158 -9.68 4.96 7.96
N SER A 159 -9.32 3.82 7.37
CA SER A 159 -8.98 2.60 8.13
C SER A 159 -7.70 2.77 8.95
N GLY A 160 -6.75 3.58 8.49
CA GLY A 160 -5.56 3.96 9.26
C GLY A 160 -5.88 4.94 10.38
N LEU A 161 -6.81 5.87 10.15
CA LEU A 161 -7.20 6.90 11.12
C LEU A 161 -7.75 6.29 12.41
N LEU A 162 -8.61 5.27 12.32
CA LEU A 162 -9.22 4.62 13.49
C LEU A 162 -8.23 3.85 14.39
N ARG A 163 -7.00 3.64 13.91
CA ARG A 163 -5.93 2.97 14.67
C ARG A 163 -4.98 3.95 15.36
N LEU A 164 -5.11 5.25 15.10
CA LEU A 164 -4.35 6.25 15.81
C LEU A 164 -4.68 6.20 17.31
N PRO A 165 -3.69 6.26 18.20
CA PRO A 165 -3.92 6.17 19.65
C PRO A 165 -4.99 7.13 20.15
N ASP A 166 -4.97 8.39 19.70
CA ASP A 166 -5.94 9.41 20.10
C ASP A 166 -7.36 9.08 19.61
N ILE A 167 -7.47 8.62 18.36
CA ILE A 167 -8.77 8.23 17.79
C ILE A 167 -9.27 6.92 18.40
N ALA A 168 -8.38 5.96 18.65
CA ALA A 168 -8.72 4.72 19.35
C ALA A 168 -9.27 5.00 20.74
N MET A 169 -8.70 5.99 21.44
CA MET A 169 -9.23 6.45 22.73
C MET A 169 -10.62 7.06 22.62
N VAL A 170 -10.88 7.91 21.62
CA VAL A 170 -12.22 8.47 21.37
C VAL A 170 -13.21 7.35 21.09
N VAL A 171 -12.85 6.41 20.21
CA VAL A 171 -13.69 5.24 19.90
C VAL A 171 -13.95 4.39 21.14
N ALA A 172 -12.93 4.16 22.00
CA ALA A 172 -13.09 3.42 23.23
C ALA A 172 -14.05 4.13 24.19
N HIS A 173 -13.98 5.47 24.31
CA HIS A 173 -14.95 6.24 25.11
C HIS A 173 -16.39 6.04 24.59
N LEU A 174 -16.60 6.17 23.29
CA LEU A 174 -17.92 5.98 22.68
C LEU A 174 -18.45 4.55 22.91
N ARG A 175 -17.59 3.53 22.78
CA ARG A 175 -17.97 2.14 23.03
C ARG A 175 -18.39 1.91 24.48
N VAL A 176 -17.66 2.40 25.45
CA VAL A 176 -18.00 2.29 26.87
C VAL A 176 -19.30 3.04 27.22
N LEU A 177 -19.58 4.17 26.53
CA LEU A 177 -20.84 4.88 26.71
C LEU A 177 -22.05 4.06 26.21
N VAL A 178 -21.87 3.29 25.14
CA VAL A 178 -22.90 2.42 24.56
C VAL A 178 -23.01 1.12 25.35
N ASP A 179 -21.87 0.50 25.67
CA ASP A 179 -21.79 -0.74 26.42
C ASP A 179 -20.77 -0.63 27.55
N ARG A 180 -21.25 -0.56 28.77
CA ARG A 180 -20.41 -0.47 29.97
C ARG A 180 -19.68 -1.78 30.30
N GLN A 181 -20.04 -2.88 29.65
CA GLN A 181 -19.40 -4.20 29.79
C GLN A 181 -18.36 -4.48 28.70
N ASP A 182 -18.05 -3.48 27.86
CA ASP A 182 -16.97 -3.59 26.89
C ASP A 182 -15.60 -3.52 27.58
N ASP A 183 -15.13 -4.65 28.07
CA ASP A 183 -13.86 -4.79 28.79
C ASP A 183 -12.66 -4.34 27.93
N ALA A 184 -12.70 -4.58 26.62
CA ALA A 184 -11.61 -4.21 25.71
C ALA A 184 -11.50 -2.68 25.55
N ALA A 185 -12.66 -2.01 25.40
CA ALA A 185 -12.70 -0.55 25.34
C ALA A 185 -12.30 0.06 26.70
N MET A 186 -12.76 -0.49 27.81
CA MET A 186 -12.38 -0.06 29.15
C MET A 186 -10.88 -0.23 29.39
N ALA A 187 -10.30 -1.36 29.01
CA ALA A 187 -8.85 -1.59 29.13
C ALA A 187 -8.04 -0.55 28.33
N THR A 188 -8.50 -0.22 27.13
CA THR A 188 -7.88 0.82 26.28
C THR A 188 -7.89 2.18 26.98
N LEU A 189 -8.98 2.55 27.63
CA LEU A 189 -9.08 3.82 28.37
C LEU A 189 -8.18 3.84 29.60
N LEU A 190 -8.14 2.73 30.35
CA LEU A 190 -7.32 2.62 31.56
C LEU A 190 -5.81 2.64 31.25
N ALA A 191 -5.41 2.12 30.10
CA ALA A 191 -4.03 2.15 29.61
C ALA A 191 -3.59 3.53 29.09
N ALA A 192 -4.49 4.52 29.05
CA ALA A 192 -4.17 5.85 28.55
C ALA A 192 -3.07 6.52 29.38
N PRO A 193 -2.01 7.09 28.76
CA PRO A 193 -0.87 7.68 29.46
C PRO A 193 -1.26 8.77 30.48
N ARG A 194 -2.33 9.50 30.22
CA ARG A 194 -2.83 10.56 31.12
C ARG A 194 -3.37 10.05 32.46
N LEU A 195 -3.69 8.76 32.58
CA LEU A 195 -4.12 8.16 33.86
C LEU A 195 -2.92 7.73 34.71
N GLY A 196 -1.73 7.61 34.12
CA GLY A 196 -0.49 7.29 34.83
C GLY A 196 -0.50 5.90 35.49
N LEU A 197 -1.39 4.98 35.03
CA LEU A 197 -1.45 3.63 35.57
C LEU A 197 -0.31 2.78 35.00
N SER A 198 0.41 2.12 35.89
CA SER A 198 1.43 1.14 35.51
C SER A 198 0.80 -0.17 35.01
N THR A 199 1.61 -1.01 34.36
CA THR A 199 1.17 -2.37 33.94
C THR A 199 0.72 -3.20 35.16
N ASP A 200 1.35 -3.01 36.34
CA ASP A 200 1.00 -3.70 37.57
C ASP A 200 -0.35 -3.22 38.13
N ASP A 201 -0.63 -1.92 38.04
CA ASP A 201 -1.93 -1.36 38.43
C ASP A 201 -3.05 -1.91 37.55
N LEU A 202 -2.84 -1.96 36.25
CA LEU A 202 -3.79 -2.56 35.29
C LEU A 202 -4.02 -4.04 35.57
N ALA A 203 -2.97 -4.79 35.90
CA ALA A 203 -3.08 -6.19 36.28
C ALA A 203 -3.84 -6.39 37.59
N MET A 204 -3.71 -5.46 38.56
CA MET A 204 -4.49 -5.48 39.79
C MET A 204 -5.99 -5.21 39.53
N VAL A 205 -6.30 -4.19 38.75
CA VAL A 205 -7.69 -3.86 38.34
C VAL A 205 -8.32 -5.05 37.66
N TYR A 206 -7.65 -5.67 36.69
CA TYR A 206 -8.12 -6.85 35.97
C TYR A 206 -8.41 -8.03 36.90
N ARG A 207 -7.49 -8.36 37.81
CA ARG A 207 -7.68 -9.43 38.81
C ARG A 207 -8.87 -9.17 39.70
N ARG A 208 -9.04 -7.91 40.13
CA ARG A 208 -10.19 -7.53 40.98
C ARG A 208 -11.51 -7.62 40.24
N ALA A 209 -11.57 -7.10 39.02
CA ALA A 209 -12.75 -7.19 38.18
C ALA A 209 -13.19 -8.66 37.96
N ARG A 210 -12.23 -9.53 37.64
CA ARG A 210 -12.49 -10.97 37.45
C ARG A 210 -12.95 -11.69 38.74
N ALA A 211 -12.52 -11.22 39.92
CA ALA A 211 -12.97 -11.77 41.19
C ALA A 211 -14.40 -11.35 41.54
N LEU A 212 -14.83 -10.17 41.08
CA LEU A 212 -16.19 -9.66 41.31
C LEU A 212 -17.21 -10.20 40.29
N ALA A 213 -16.77 -10.66 39.14
CA ALA A 213 -17.61 -11.25 38.09
C ALA A 213 -17.97 -12.74 38.35
N LYS A 214 -17.44 -13.35 39.41
CA LYS A 214 -17.80 -14.69 39.91
C LYS A 214 -18.85 -14.60 40.99
#